data_50b2d79df7337a8c8e1569e923f64c26
#
_entry.id   50b2d79df7337a8c8e1569e923f64c26
#
_cell.length_a   1.000
_cell.length_b   1.000
_cell.length_c   1.000
_cell.angle_alpha   90.00
_cell.angle_beta   90.00
_cell.angle_gamma   90.00
#
_symmetry.space_group_name_H-M   'P 1'
#
loop_
_entity.id
_entity.type
_entity.pdbx_description
1 polymer ?
#
loop_
_entity_poly.entity_id
_entity_poly.type
_entity_poly.pdbx_seq_one_letter_code
_entity_poly.pdbx_strand_id
1 'polypeptide(L)'
;MKKAVASARKGAGTGGDPLRLIRFTRPGKKRSRAYITLNSDEPGVRGLFRFRPETALPLNALVDVLLRGESTLTQGERELIATYVSARNECRFCCYTHAALAAVRLPEGMPLVQAVCADPESAPVSAKLKALLRLAGAVQEGGRHVTEEHVTAARAEGATDLEIHDTVLIAAAFCMFNRYVDGLGTHAPDDPDAYAARARMKGGYVTVLAEALRQAHA
;
A
#
# COMPACT_ATOMS: atom_id res chain seq x y z
N MET A 1 37.92 22.25 45.80
CA MET A 1 36.52 22.04 45.32
C MET A 1 36.47 22.21 43.83
N LYS A 2 36.47 21.12 43.07
CA LYS A 2 36.30 21.12 41.60
C LYS A 2 34.96 20.45 41.27
N LYS A 3 34.01 21.21 40.73
CA LYS A 3 32.70 20.73 40.26
C LYS A 3 32.88 19.94 38.93
N ALA A 4 32.48 18.69 38.95
CA ALA A 4 32.38 17.89 37.75
C ALA A 4 31.07 18.26 36.98
N VAL A 5 31.21 18.67 35.73
CA VAL A 5 30.09 18.90 34.80
C VAL A 5 29.77 17.56 34.17
N ALA A 6 28.59 17.03 34.45
CA ALA A 6 28.08 15.83 33.82
C ALA A 6 27.60 16.17 32.38
N SER A 7 28.29 15.62 31.38
CA SER A 7 27.89 15.67 29.98
C SER A 7 26.74 14.70 29.77
N ALA A 8 25.56 15.22 29.49
CA ALA A 8 24.40 14.43 29.03
C ALA A 8 24.66 13.93 27.60
N ARG A 9 24.95 12.64 27.46
CA ARG A 9 24.98 11.98 26.16
C ARG A 9 23.55 11.95 25.62
N LYS A 10 23.29 12.69 24.54
CA LYS A 10 22.10 12.53 23.69
C LYS A 10 22.11 11.10 23.18
N GLY A 11 21.10 10.32 23.58
CA GLY A 11 20.84 9.00 23.00
C GLY A 11 20.54 9.14 21.50
N ALA A 12 21.39 8.54 20.68
CA ALA A 12 21.12 8.35 19.26
C ALA A 12 19.94 7.39 19.18
N GLY A 13 18.78 7.92 18.76
CA GLY A 13 17.62 7.10 18.43
C GLY A 13 18.00 6.12 17.32
N THR A 14 17.89 4.83 17.60
CA THR A 14 17.98 3.76 16.61
C THR A 14 16.77 3.89 15.69
N GLY A 15 16.89 4.68 14.64
CA GLY A 15 15.92 4.78 13.57
C GLY A 15 15.89 3.47 12.78
N GLY A 16 15.23 2.45 13.31
CA GLY A 16 14.90 1.24 12.56
C GLY A 16 13.96 1.60 11.41
N ASP A 17 14.23 1.03 10.24
CA ASP A 17 13.38 1.16 9.06
C ASP A 17 11.91 0.80 9.40
N PRO A 18 10.97 1.75 9.40
CA PRO A 18 9.60 1.51 9.80
C PRO A 18 8.87 0.51 8.88
N LEU A 19 9.32 0.35 7.63
CA LEU A 19 8.73 -0.61 6.70
C LEU A 19 9.20 -2.05 6.96
N ARG A 20 10.37 -2.25 7.58
CA ARG A 20 10.90 -3.58 7.94
C ARG A 20 10.05 -4.32 8.98
N LEU A 21 9.19 -3.63 9.70
CA LEU A 21 8.27 -4.25 10.67
C LEU A 21 7.10 -4.97 10.00
N ILE A 22 6.80 -4.66 8.73
CA ILE A 22 5.86 -5.47 7.93
C ILE A 22 6.62 -6.74 7.50
N ARG A 23 6.31 -7.87 8.13
CA ARG A 23 7.02 -9.13 7.91
C ARG A 23 6.52 -9.81 6.63
N PHE A 24 7.47 -10.20 5.78
CA PHE A 24 7.23 -11.08 4.65
C PHE A 24 7.83 -12.46 4.96
N THR A 25 7.08 -13.54 4.71
CA THR A 25 7.55 -14.91 4.96
C THR A 25 8.58 -15.34 3.92
N ARG A 26 8.50 -14.77 2.71
CA ARG A 26 9.46 -15.04 1.64
C ARG A 26 10.52 -13.95 1.59
N PRO A 27 11.82 -14.31 1.56
CA PRO A 27 12.87 -13.32 1.31
C PRO A 27 12.60 -12.67 -0.04
N GLY A 28 12.59 -11.33 -0.08
CA GLY A 28 12.51 -10.60 -1.34
C GLY A 28 13.60 -11.09 -2.28
N LYS A 29 13.23 -11.55 -3.46
CA LYS A 29 14.23 -11.93 -4.47
C LYS A 29 15.03 -10.68 -4.79
N LYS A 30 16.32 -10.67 -4.46
CA LYS A 30 17.29 -9.67 -4.97
C LYS A 30 17.42 -9.91 -6.47
N ARG A 31 16.50 -9.39 -7.26
CA ARG A 31 16.61 -9.40 -8.71
C ARG A 31 16.87 -7.99 -9.18
N SER A 32 17.96 -7.81 -9.89
CA SER A 32 18.29 -6.56 -10.55
C SER A 32 17.46 -6.33 -11.84
N ARG A 33 16.74 -7.34 -12.33
CA ARG A 33 15.97 -7.27 -13.58
C ARG A 33 14.67 -8.09 -13.51
N ALA A 34 13.62 -7.54 -14.14
CA ALA A 34 12.38 -8.27 -14.39
C ALA A 34 12.61 -9.51 -15.30
N TYR A 35 11.63 -10.41 -15.38
CA TYR A 35 11.70 -11.60 -16.25
C TYR A 35 11.70 -11.28 -17.75
N ILE A 36 11.20 -10.08 -18.11
CA ILE A 36 11.23 -9.55 -19.47
C ILE A 36 12.09 -8.29 -19.53
N THR A 37 12.55 -7.91 -20.70
CA THR A 37 13.31 -6.67 -20.90
C THR A 37 12.37 -5.49 -20.94
N LEU A 38 12.38 -4.67 -19.87
CA LEU A 38 11.47 -3.51 -19.73
C LEU A 38 12.00 -2.22 -20.36
N ASN A 39 13.29 -2.15 -20.70
CA ASN A 39 13.98 -0.92 -21.14
C ASN A 39 13.78 0.26 -20.14
N SER A 40 13.61 -0.04 -18.86
CA SER A 40 13.40 0.91 -17.78
C SER A 40 13.90 0.33 -16.47
N ASP A 41 14.58 1.15 -15.66
CA ASP A 41 15.01 0.80 -14.31
C ASP A 41 13.97 1.20 -13.24
N GLU A 42 12.81 1.67 -13.65
CA GLU A 42 11.72 2.03 -12.73
C GLU A 42 11.22 0.80 -11.96
N PRO A 43 11.06 0.89 -10.63
CA PRO A 43 10.65 -0.25 -9.83
C PRO A 43 9.16 -0.57 -9.95
N GLY A 44 8.84 -1.83 -9.73
CA GLY A 44 7.48 -2.33 -9.62
C GLY A 44 6.63 -2.06 -10.87
N VAL A 45 5.39 -1.69 -10.65
CA VAL A 45 4.43 -1.42 -11.72
C VAL A 45 4.84 -0.25 -12.65
N ARG A 46 5.69 0.67 -12.16
CA ARG A 46 6.14 1.83 -12.97
C ARG A 46 6.95 1.39 -14.18
N GLY A 47 7.88 0.44 -14.02
CA GLY A 47 8.61 -0.15 -15.14
C GLY A 47 7.68 -0.83 -16.15
N LEU A 48 6.63 -1.49 -15.66
CA LEU A 48 5.62 -2.12 -16.52
C LEU A 48 4.79 -1.09 -17.30
N PHE A 49 4.47 0.04 -16.68
CA PHE A 49 3.77 1.15 -17.35
C PHE A 49 4.64 1.86 -18.40
N ARG A 50 5.97 1.87 -18.22
CA ARG A 50 6.89 2.34 -19.26
C ARG A 50 6.97 1.37 -20.43
N PHE A 51 6.94 0.08 -20.15
CA PHE A 51 6.99 -0.97 -21.18
C PHE A 51 5.73 -0.99 -22.05
N ARG A 52 4.55 -0.80 -21.41
CA ARG A 52 3.28 -0.78 -22.12
C ARG A 52 2.38 0.38 -21.67
N PRO A 53 2.64 1.60 -22.19
CA PRO A 53 1.95 2.83 -21.76
C PRO A 53 0.42 2.77 -21.92
N GLU A 54 -0.11 2.02 -22.89
CA GLU A 54 -1.54 1.89 -23.13
C GLU A 54 -2.28 1.28 -21.93
N THR A 55 -1.60 0.49 -21.12
CA THR A 55 -2.18 -0.08 -19.88
C THR A 55 -2.08 0.88 -18.70
N ALA A 56 -1.17 1.83 -18.74
CA ALA A 56 -0.88 2.72 -17.61
C ALA A 56 -2.07 3.62 -17.28
N LEU A 57 -2.65 4.28 -18.28
CA LEU A 57 -3.75 5.23 -18.07
C LEU A 57 -5.00 4.58 -17.50
N PRO A 58 -5.58 3.51 -18.10
CA PRO A 58 -6.78 2.88 -17.55
C PRO A 58 -6.55 2.29 -16.15
N LEU A 59 -5.38 1.71 -15.87
CA LEU A 59 -5.08 1.16 -14.55
C LEU A 59 -4.91 2.26 -13.48
N ASN A 60 -4.25 3.37 -13.81
CA ASN A 60 -4.16 4.51 -12.89
C ASN A 60 -5.51 5.20 -12.72
N ALA A 61 -6.35 5.29 -13.75
CA ALA A 61 -7.70 5.83 -13.64
C ALA A 61 -8.56 5.00 -12.67
N LEU A 62 -8.49 3.67 -12.74
CA LEU A 62 -9.16 2.79 -11.79
C LEU A 62 -8.69 3.07 -10.36
N VAL A 63 -7.39 3.14 -10.13
CA VAL A 63 -6.82 3.40 -8.80
C VAL A 63 -7.20 4.80 -8.29
N ASP A 64 -7.24 5.81 -9.16
CA ASP A 64 -7.68 7.16 -8.78
C ASP A 64 -9.14 7.15 -8.31
N VAL A 65 -10.05 6.52 -9.04
CA VAL A 65 -11.45 6.40 -8.61
C VAL A 65 -11.53 5.71 -7.24
N LEU A 66 -10.86 4.58 -7.08
CA LEU A 66 -10.96 3.77 -5.86
C LEU A 66 -10.30 4.42 -4.63
N LEU A 67 -9.14 5.06 -4.80
CA LEU A 67 -8.35 5.55 -3.68
C LEU A 67 -8.43 7.07 -3.49
N ARG A 68 -8.92 7.83 -4.48
CA ARG A 68 -8.99 9.31 -4.45
C ARG A 68 -10.38 9.85 -4.72
N GLY A 69 -11.27 9.10 -5.36
CA GLY A 69 -12.65 9.49 -5.64
C GLY A 69 -13.44 9.80 -4.36
N GLU A 70 -14.65 10.32 -4.51
CA GLU A 70 -15.57 10.57 -3.39
C GLU A 70 -15.91 9.27 -2.67
N SER A 71 -15.84 9.27 -1.35
CA SER A 71 -16.17 8.12 -0.50
C SER A 71 -16.28 8.58 0.95
N THR A 72 -17.07 7.88 1.74
CA THR A 72 -17.14 8.04 3.21
C THR A 72 -15.96 7.39 3.93
N LEU A 73 -15.23 6.46 3.26
CA LEU A 73 -13.91 6.02 3.72
C LEU A 73 -12.86 7.07 3.36
N THR A 74 -12.04 7.44 4.32
CA THR A 74 -10.94 8.36 4.09
C THR A 74 -9.94 7.80 3.08
N GLN A 75 -9.16 8.65 2.42
CA GLN A 75 -8.09 8.20 1.54
C GLN A 75 -7.06 7.33 2.29
N GLY A 76 -6.80 7.64 3.58
CA GLY A 76 -5.92 6.84 4.43
C GLY A 76 -6.42 5.43 4.66
N GLU A 77 -7.72 5.27 4.96
CA GLU A 77 -8.34 3.94 5.15
C GLU A 77 -8.33 3.11 3.86
N ARG A 78 -8.59 3.72 2.71
CA ARG A 78 -8.55 3.02 1.41
C ARG A 78 -7.13 2.59 1.03
N GLU A 79 -6.13 3.44 1.27
CA GLU A 79 -4.71 3.07 1.13
C GLU A 79 -4.32 1.96 2.12
N LEU A 80 -4.89 1.97 3.34
CA LEU A 80 -4.65 0.94 4.34
C LEU A 80 -5.22 -0.42 3.92
N ILE A 81 -6.43 -0.46 3.33
CA ILE A 81 -7.01 -1.67 2.73
C ILE A 81 -6.10 -2.20 1.63
N ALA A 82 -5.63 -1.34 0.73
CA ALA A 82 -4.71 -1.69 -0.34
C ALA A 82 -3.38 -2.25 0.19
N THR A 83 -2.86 -1.64 1.27
CA THR A 83 -1.65 -2.10 1.96
C THR A 83 -1.84 -3.48 2.58
N TYR A 84 -2.94 -3.67 3.31
CA TYR A 84 -3.27 -4.93 3.97
C TYR A 84 -3.36 -6.09 2.97
N VAL A 85 -4.07 -5.91 1.87
CA VAL A 85 -4.18 -6.91 0.80
C VAL A 85 -2.81 -7.20 0.19
N SER A 86 -2.00 -6.17 -0.06
CA SER A 86 -0.66 -6.33 -0.63
C SER A 86 0.32 -7.03 0.32
N ALA A 87 0.19 -6.80 1.64
CA ALA A 87 0.95 -7.51 2.66
C ALA A 87 0.60 -9.00 2.68
N ARG A 88 -0.69 -9.34 2.65
CA ARG A 88 -1.17 -10.72 2.59
C ARG A 88 -0.77 -11.45 1.31
N ASN A 89 -0.68 -10.75 0.18
CA ASN A 89 -0.15 -11.27 -1.09
C ASN A 89 1.39 -11.33 -1.11
N GLU A 90 2.08 -10.86 -0.07
CA GLU A 90 3.54 -10.75 0.01
C GLU A 90 4.17 -9.92 -1.13
N CYS A 91 3.41 -9.00 -1.73
CA CYS A 91 3.92 -8.10 -2.76
C CYS A 91 4.61 -6.90 -2.12
N ARG A 92 5.94 -6.98 -1.97
CA ARG A 92 6.75 -5.98 -1.26
C ARG A 92 6.60 -4.58 -1.85
N PHE A 93 6.69 -4.45 -3.18
CA PHE A 93 6.60 -3.15 -3.85
C PHE A 93 5.27 -2.44 -3.58
N CYS A 94 4.15 -3.14 -3.82
CA CYS A 94 2.82 -2.58 -3.61
C CYS A 94 2.58 -2.29 -2.13
N CYS A 95 2.91 -3.25 -1.24
CA CYS A 95 2.74 -3.07 0.20
C CYS A 95 3.47 -1.83 0.70
N TYR A 96 4.75 -1.66 0.41
CA TYR A 96 5.53 -0.52 0.89
C TYR A 96 5.09 0.81 0.26
N THR A 97 4.72 0.81 -1.03
CA THR A 97 4.18 1.99 -1.69
C THR A 97 2.91 2.49 -0.99
N HIS A 98 1.95 1.60 -0.77
CA HIS A 98 0.65 1.97 -0.18
C HIS A 98 0.73 2.15 1.33
N ALA A 99 1.64 1.46 2.03
CA ALA A 99 1.95 1.72 3.44
C ALA A 99 2.45 3.17 3.65
N ALA A 100 3.38 3.63 2.81
CA ALA A 100 3.85 5.01 2.87
C ALA A 100 2.74 6.03 2.54
N LEU A 101 1.87 5.71 1.56
CA LEU A 101 0.72 6.54 1.19
C LEU A 101 -0.36 6.57 2.28
N ALA A 102 -0.64 5.46 2.95
CA ALA A 102 -1.54 5.38 4.09
C ALA A 102 -1.00 6.19 5.28
N ALA A 103 0.27 6.00 5.61
CA ALA A 103 0.91 6.63 6.76
C ALA A 103 0.90 8.16 6.71
N VAL A 104 1.02 8.78 5.53
CA VAL A 104 0.94 10.24 5.41
C VAL A 104 -0.49 10.80 5.41
N ARG A 105 -1.51 9.93 5.37
CA ARG A 105 -2.95 10.27 5.33
C ARG A 105 -3.71 9.86 6.58
N LEU A 106 -3.11 9.05 7.43
CA LEU A 106 -3.67 8.63 8.72
C LEU A 106 -2.99 9.42 9.84
N PRO A 107 -3.76 9.94 10.81
CA PRO A 107 -3.19 10.69 11.94
C PRO A 107 -2.16 9.88 12.73
N GLU A 108 -2.39 8.59 12.91
CA GLU A 108 -1.52 7.66 13.64
C GLU A 108 -0.28 7.24 12.83
N GLY A 109 -0.27 7.51 11.53
CA GLY A 109 0.85 7.27 10.66
C GLY A 109 1.23 5.80 10.50
N MET A 110 2.53 5.55 10.32
CA MET A 110 3.09 4.21 10.08
C MET A 110 2.83 3.20 11.23
N PRO A 111 2.82 3.58 12.52
CA PRO A 111 2.48 2.64 13.59
C PRO A 111 1.12 1.96 13.41
N LEU A 112 0.10 2.69 12.96
CA LEU A 112 -1.22 2.10 12.70
C LEU A 112 -1.17 1.14 11.51
N VAL A 113 -0.48 1.52 10.44
CA VAL A 113 -0.31 0.66 9.25
C VAL A 113 0.35 -0.67 9.63
N GLN A 114 1.39 -0.63 10.45
CA GLN A 114 2.08 -1.82 10.96
C GLN A 114 1.19 -2.69 11.82
N ALA A 115 0.40 -2.08 12.73
CA ALA A 115 -0.53 -2.79 13.59
C ALA A 115 -1.57 -3.56 12.76
N VAL A 116 -2.17 -2.92 11.74
CA VAL A 116 -3.14 -3.55 10.85
C VAL A 116 -2.53 -4.68 10.02
N CYS A 117 -1.31 -4.49 9.52
CA CYS A 117 -0.62 -5.56 8.77
C CYS A 117 -0.21 -6.75 9.65
N ALA A 118 0.04 -6.51 10.94
CA ALA A 118 0.39 -7.56 11.89
C ALA A 118 -0.85 -8.35 12.35
N ASP A 119 -1.88 -7.64 12.77
CA ASP A 119 -3.16 -8.21 13.21
C ASP A 119 -4.25 -7.14 13.16
N PRO A 120 -5.14 -7.15 12.15
CA PRO A 120 -6.20 -6.17 12.02
C PRO A 120 -7.22 -6.21 13.18
N GLU A 121 -7.37 -7.36 13.86
CA GLU A 121 -8.33 -7.49 14.95
C GLU A 121 -7.88 -6.76 16.22
N SER A 122 -6.59 -6.78 16.51
CA SER A 122 -6.01 -6.07 17.66
C SER A 122 -5.63 -4.62 17.35
N ALA A 123 -5.62 -4.23 16.06
CA ALA A 123 -5.26 -2.87 15.65
C ALA A 123 -6.25 -1.82 16.18
N PRO A 124 -5.79 -0.62 16.54
CA PRO A 124 -6.64 0.45 17.08
C PRO A 124 -7.41 1.20 15.96
N VAL A 125 -8.19 0.46 15.19
CA VAL A 125 -9.09 0.99 14.14
C VAL A 125 -10.54 0.74 14.52
N SER A 126 -11.48 1.46 13.86
CA SER A 126 -12.91 1.31 14.12
C SER A 126 -13.41 -0.12 13.86
N ALA A 127 -14.49 -0.51 14.54
CA ALA A 127 -15.13 -1.82 14.30
C ALA A 127 -15.57 -1.98 12.84
N LYS A 128 -16.06 -0.90 12.22
CA LYS A 128 -16.37 -0.85 10.79
C LYS A 128 -15.14 -1.19 9.94
N LEU A 129 -14.01 -0.54 10.17
CA LEU A 129 -12.81 -0.79 9.38
C LEU A 129 -12.27 -2.21 9.61
N LYS A 130 -12.37 -2.77 10.82
CA LYS A 130 -12.04 -4.19 11.07
C LYS A 130 -12.90 -5.13 10.23
N ALA A 131 -14.22 -4.90 10.19
CA ALA A 131 -15.13 -5.71 9.38
C ALA A 131 -14.80 -5.59 7.87
N LEU A 132 -14.49 -4.41 7.38
CA LEU A 132 -14.04 -4.20 5.98
C LEU A 132 -12.69 -4.85 5.70
N LEU A 133 -11.75 -4.85 6.64
CA LEU A 133 -10.47 -5.56 6.48
C LEU A 133 -10.65 -7.08 6.46
N ARG A 134 -11.57 -7.66 7.26
CA ARG A 134 -11.95 -9.08 7.16
C ARG A 134 -12.49 -9.40 5.77
N LEU A 135 -13.41 -8.57 5.27
CA LEU A 135 -13.96 -8.70 3.91
C LEU A 135 -12.86 -8.64 2.85
N ALA A 136 -11.95 -7.66 2.94
CA ALA A 136 -10.81 -7.53 2.03
C ALA A 136 -9.87 -8.74 2.09
N GLY A 137 -9.67 -9.31 3.27
CA GLY A 137 -8.91 -10.54 3.48
C GLY A 137 -9.54 -11.74 2.79
N ALA A 138 -10.86 -11.90 2.90
CA ALA A 138 -11.60 -12.95 2.20
C ALA A 138 -11.49 -12.81 0.66
N VAL A 139 -11.61 -11.59 0.14
CA VAL A 139 -11.39 -11.32 -1.31
C VAL A 139 -9.98 -11.67 -1.73
N GLN A 140 -8.97 -11.38 -0.89
CA GLN A 140 -7.56 -11.67 -1.19
C GLN A 140 -7.31 -13.18 -1.32
N GLU A 141 -7.95 -13.99 -0.51
CA GLU A 141 -7.89 -15.46 -0.62
C GLU A 141 -8.60 -15.96 -1.89
N GLY A 142 -9.67 -15.30 -2.28
CA GLY A 142 -10.44 -15.56 -3.49
C GLY A 142 -11.88 -15.07 -3.34
N GLY A 143 -12.47 -14.51 -4.41
CA GLY A 143 -13.82 -13.92 -4.32
C GLY A 143 -14.90 -14.88 -3.78
N ARG A 144 -14.72 -16.20 -3.90
CA ARG A 144 -15.62 -17.22 -3.34
C ARG A 144 -15.51 -17.44 -1.84
N HIS A 145 -14.46 -16.89 -1.21
CA HIS A 145 -14.31 -16.91 0.25
C HIS A 145 -15.12 -15.81 0.93
N VAL A 146 -15.64 -14.85 0.15
CA VAL A 146 -16.60 -13.87 0.67
C VAL A 146 -17.94 -14.57 0.90
N THR A 147 -18.43 -14.51 2.13
CA THR A 147 -19.74 -15.03 2.53
C THR A 147 -20.69 -13.88 2.84
N GLU A 148 -21.99 -14.18 2.92
CA GLU A 148 -23.01 -13.22 3.35
C GLU A 148 -22.73 -12.69 4.76
N GLU A 149 -22.10 -13.50 5.62
CA GLU A 149 -21.72 -13.11 6.98
C GLU A 149 -20.69 -11.97 6.99
N HIS A 150 -19.72 -11.95 6.07
CA HIS A 150 -18.77 -10.84 5.94
C HIS A 150 -19.49 -9.52 5.64
N VAL A 151 -20.45 -9.55 4.71
CA VAL A 151 -21.24 -8.38 4.31
C VAL A 151 -22.16 -7.93 5.44
N THR A 152 -22.85 -8.88 6.08
CA THR A 152 -23.74 -8.60 7.20
C THR A 152 -22.99 -8.01 8.39
N ALA A 153 -21.81 -8.56 8.73
CA ALA A 153 -20.94 -8.01 9.78
C ALA A 153 -20.48 -6.58 9.47
N ALA A 154 -20.10 -6.29 8.23
CA ALA A 154 -19.71 -4.94 7.83
C ALA A 154 -20.88 -3.95 7.94
N ARG A 155 -22.11 -4.35 7.53
CA ARG A 155 -23.31 -3.53 7.66
C ARG A 155 -23.69 -3.30 9.12
N ALA A 156 -23.56 -4.31 9.97
CA ALA A 156 -23.84 -4.19 11.41
C ALA A 156 -22.95 -3.13 12.09
N GLU A 157 -21.73 -2.95 11.58
CA GLU A 157 -20.80 -1.92 12.02
C GLU A 157 -20.95 -0.57 11.25
N GLY A 158 -22.05 -0.42 10.50
CA GLY A 158 -22.41 0.81 9.82
C GLY A 158 -21.73 1.04 8.47
N ALA A 159 -21.18 -0.02 7.83
CA ALA A 159 -20.68 0.11 6.47
C ALA A 159 -21.83 0.24 5.47
N THR A 160 -21.70 1.20 4.56
CA THR A 160 -22.63 1.39 3.44
C THR A 160 -22.35 0.38 2.33
N ASP A 161 -23.31 0.18 1.42
CA ASP A 161 -23.12 -0.69 0.25
C ASP A 161 -21.99 -0.17 -0.65
N LEU A 162 -21.80 1.14 -0.73
CA LEU A 162 -20.68 1.74 -1.47
C LEU A 162 -19.32 1.40 -0.82
N GLU A 163 -19.20 1.51 0.50
CA GLU A 163 -17.97 1.16 1.23
C GLU A 163 -17.64 -0.33 1.09
N ILE A 164 -18.65 -1.19 1.14
CA ILE A 164 -18.50 -2.64 0.91
C ILE A 164 -18.06 -2.91 -0.54
N HIS A 165 -18.73 -2.31 -1.53
CA HIS A 165 -18.37 -2.40 -2.95
C HIS A 165 -16.92 -1.96 -3.17
N ASP A 166 -16.54 -0.78 -2.69
CA ASP A 166 -15.20 -0.23 -2.90
C ASP A 166 -14.13 -1.06 -2.19
N THR A 167 -14.42 -1.59 -1.00
CA THR A 167 -13.51 -2.50 -0.29
C THR A 167 -13.24 -3.76 -1.10
N VAL A 168 -14.27 -4.39 -1.65
CA VAL A 168 -14.15 -5.59 -2.51
C VAL A 168 -13.37 -5.26 -3.76
N LEU A 169 -13.66 -4.14 -4.41
CA LEU A 169 -13.00 -3.76 -5.67
C LEU A 169 -11.55 -3.32 -5.44
N ILE A 170 -11.24 -2.60 -4.34
CA ILE A 170 -9.85 -2.30 -3.94
C ILE A 170 -9.09 -3.61 -3.72
N ALA A 171 -9.64 -4.55 -2.96
CA ALA A 171 -8.98 -5.82 -2.69
C ALA A 171 -8.72 -6.63 -3.98
N ALA A 172 -9.70 -6.71 -4.87
CA ALA A 172 -9.56 -7.40 -6.16
C ALA A 172 -8.53 -6.71 -7.07
N ALA A 173 -8.57 -5.37 -7.18
CA ALA A 173 -7.62 -4.60 -7.96
C ALA A 173 -6.18 -4.79 -7.45
N PHE A 174 -5.99 -4.76 -6.12
CA PHE A 174 -4.65 -4.99 -5.56
C PHE A 174 -4.18 -6.43 -5.69
N CYS A 175 -5.07 -7.41 -5.67
CA CYS A 175 -4.71 -8.78 -6.06
C CYS A 175 -4.21 -8.85 -7.51
N MET A 176 -4.85 -8.12 -8.43
CA MET A 176 -4.38 -8.00 -9.83
C MET A 176 -3.01 -7.33 -9.91
N PHE A 177 -2.83 -6.15 -9.30
CA PHE A 177 -1.56 -5.41 -9.33
C PHE A 177 -0.41 -6.20 -8.71
N ASN A 178 -0.64 -6.85 -7.57
CA ASN A 178 0.38 -7.65 -6.91
C ASN A 178 0.85 -8.79 -7.83
N ARG A 179 -0.09 -9.52 -8.47
CA ARG A 179 0.24 -10.59 -9.42
C ARG A 179 0.95 -10.07 -10.66
N TYR A 180 0.59 -8.87 -11.14
CA TYR A 180 1.24 -8.25 -12.29
C TYR A 180 2.70 -7.88 -11.99
N VAL A 181 2.94 -7.24 -10.83
CA VAL A 181 4.28 -6.86 -10.36
C VAL A 181 5.16 -8.08 -10.09
N ASP A 182 4.64 -9.04 -9.33
CA ASP A 182 5.39 -10.22 -8.90
C ASP A 182 5.51 -11.28 -10.00
N GLY A 183 4.48 -11.41 -10.85
CA GLY A 183 4.46 -12.34 -11.97
C GLY A 183 5.49 -12.03 -13.04
N LEU A 184 5.86 -10.74 -13.20
CA LEU A 184 6.94 -10.30 -14.09
C LEU A 184 8.26 -10.05 -13.36
N GLY A 185 8.30 -10.28 -12.04
CA GLY A 185 9.51 -10.24 -11.23
C GLY A 185 10.18 -8.88 -11.18
N THR A 186 9.37 -7.79 -11.18
CA THR A 186 9.91 -6.44 -11.06
C THR A 186 10.55 -6.23 -9.69
N HIS A 187 11.58 -5.37 -9.63
CA HIS A 187 12.25 -5.12 -8.36
C HIS A 187 11.46 -4.17 -7.46
N ALA A 188 11.64 -4.34 -6.15
CA ALA A 188 11.16 -3.42 -5.13
C ALA A 188 12.39 -2.79 -4.47
N PRO A 189 12.50 -1.44 -4.37
CA PRO A 189 13.58 -0.79 -3.65
C PRO A 189 13.69 -1.31 -2.20
N ASP A 190 14.92 -1.51 -1.74
CA ASP A 190 15.17 -1.84 -0.34
C ASP A 190 15.16 -0.60 0.55
N ASP A 191 15.35 0.59 -0.04
CA ASP A 191 15.38 1.87 0.65
C ASP A 191 13.96 2.40 0.91
N PRO A 192 13.53 2.56 2.19
CA PRO A 192 12.24 3.12 2.55
C PRO A 192 12.01 4.54 2.05
N ASP A 193 13.07 5.34 1.92
CA ASP A 193 12.98 6.73 1.48
C ASP A 193 12.47 6.85 0.05
N ALA A 194 12.73 5.85 -0.78
CA ALA A 194 12.18 5.77 -2.14
C ALA A 194 10.63 5.76 -2.16
N TYR A 195 10.01 5.15 -1.16
CA TYR A 195 8.55 5.11 -1.00
C TYR A 195 8.02 6.38 -0.32
N ALA A 196 8.73 6.89 0.69
CA ALA A 196 8.36 8.09 1.42
C ALA A 196 8.36 9.34 0.51
N ALA A 197 9.33 9.47 -0.39
CA ALA A 197 9.39 10.54 -1.37
C ALA A 197 8.13 10.54 -2.26
N ARG A 198 7.73 9.36 -2.73
CA ARG A 198 6.53 9.17 -3.56
C ARG A 198 5.26 9.53 -2.81
N ALA A 199 5.15 9.15 -1.55
CA ALA A 199 3.96 9.39 -0.73
C ALA A 199 3.67 10.88 -0.50
N ARG A 200 4.69 11.74 -0.56
CA ARG A 200 4.59 13.21 -0.40
C ARG A 200 4.21 13.94 -1.69
N MET A 201 4.20 13.28 -2.84
CA MET A 201 3.79 13.91 -4.10
C MET A 201 2.31 14.31 -4.04
N LYS A 202 2.02 15.52 -4.52
CA LYS A 202 0.65 16.03 -4.62
C LYS A 202 -0.01 15.49 -5.90
N GLY A 203 -1.32 15.32 -5.86
CA GLY A 203 -2.13 14.87 -6.99
C GLY A 203 -2.55 13.40 -6.90
N GLY A 204 -3.41 13.00 -7.81
CA GLY A 204 -3.88 11.62 -7.98
C GLY A 204 -2.91 10.77 -8.79
N TYR A 205 -3.24 9.51 -8.96
CA TYR A 205 -2.41 8.56 -9.69
C TYR A 205 -2.29 8.92 -11.18
N VAL A 206 -3.38 9.40 -11.80
CA VAL A 206 -3.38 9.88 -13.19
C VAL A 206 -2.51 11.12 -13.36
N THR A 207 -2.62 12.11 -12.47
CA THR A 207 -1.81 13.33 -12.52
C THR A 207 -0.33 13.03 -12.44
N VAL A 208 0.05 12.19 -11.48
CA VAL A 208 1.45 11.78 -11.28
C VAL A 208 1.98 10.98 -12.47
N LEU A 209 1.14 10.10 -13.07
CA LEU A 209 1.51 9.39 -14.29
C LEU A 209 1.73 10.35 -15.46
N ALA A 210 0.82 11.29 -15.68
CA ALA A 210 0.91 12.26 -16.77
C ALA A 210 2.18 13.13 -16.65
N GLU A 211 2.56 13.51 -15.45
CA GLU A 211 3.83 14.22 -15.18
C GLU A 211 5.06 13.37 -15.51
N ALA A 212 5.06 12.11 -15.05
CA ALA A 212 6.15 11.18 -15.32
C ALA A 212 6.32 10.88 -16.82
N LEU A 213 5.22 10.77 -17.55
CA LEU A 213 5.27 10.59 -19.01
C LEU A 213 5.81 11.83 -19.74
N ARG A 214 5.42 13.04 -19.34
CA ARG A 214 5.96 14.30 -19.92
C ARG A 214 7.48 14.41 -19.72
N GLN A 215 7.97 14.10 -18.52
CA GLN A 215 9.42 14.18 -18.22
C GLN A 215 10.25 13.15 -19.00
N ALA A 216 9.66 12.07 -19.45
CA ALA A 216 10.35 11.04 -20.23
C ALA A 216 10.48 11.38 -21.72
N HIS A 217 9.73 12.37 -22.20
CA HIS A 217 9.76 12.81 -23.60
C HIS A 217 10.46 14.17 -23.77
N ALA A 218 10.97 14.73 -22.67
CA ALA A 218 11.79 15.97 -22.66
C ALA A 218 13.29 15.64 -22.60
#